data_fe7c161f92512bbdc778bd05edcd6285
#
_entry.id   fe7c161f92512bbdc778bd05edcd6285
#
_cell.length_a   1.000
_cell.length_b   1.000
_cell.length_c   1.000
_cell.angle_alpha   90.00
_cell.angle_beta   90.00
_cell.angle_gamma   90.00
#
_symmetry.space_group_name_H-M   'P 1'
#
loop_
_entity.id
_entity.type
_entity.pdbx_description
1 polymer ?
#
loop_
_entity_poly.entity_id
_entity_poly.type
_entity_poly.pdbx_seq_one_letter_code
_entity_poly.pdbx_strand_id
1 'polypeptide(L)'
;DCIDIIQKSENNTKYKVFAVVAPSISSQFTYAKLGQVISGMKQLGFHTVVEAALGADIVAYAESKELAEKGFLTSSCCPAFVDYVNKAYPQLKDLVSHNLSPMAAIAKYIKEKNPGCKVVFIGPCTAKKMEVQKEQVREYVDNCMTFEELQALFDSKDIDITTLGEDVLDNASYFGRIFARSGGLSDAVAQGLKEHGITDFELKAVPCDGIEACKMALMKKSRNVLDGNFIEGMACTGG
;
A
#
# COMPACT_ATOMS: atom_id res chain seq x y z
N ASP A 1 -10.70 -17.47 3.85
CA ASP A 1 -9.29 -17.10 4.03
C ASP A 1 -8.52 -17.18 2.71
N CYS A 2 -7.21 -16.85 2.70
CA CYS A 2 -6.40 -16.85 1.48
C CYS A 2 -6.26 -18.24 0.86
N ILE A 3 -6.14 -19.28 1.68
CA ILE A 3 -6.03 -20.67 1.21
C ILE A 3 -7.31 -21.07 0.50
N ASP A 4 -8.47 -20.76 1.07
CA ASP A 4 -9.78 -21.01 0.44
C ASP A 4 -9.92 -20.31 -0.92
N ILE A 5 -9.46 -19.05 -1.01
CA ILE A 5 -9.51 -18.29 -2.27
C ILE A 5 -8.67 -19.00 -3.34
N ILE A 6 -7.45 -19.43 -3.01
CA ILE A 6 -6.56 -20.12 -3.94
C ILE A 6 -7.15 -21.48 -4.34
N GLN A 7 -7.57 -22.31 -3.35
CA GLN A 7 -8.10 -23.66 -3.62
C GLN A 7 -9.38 -23.62 -4.46
N LYS A 8 -10.31 -22.73 -4.13
CA LYS A 8 -11.59 -22.59 -4.84
C LYS A 8 -11.45 -21.99 -6.24
N SER A 9 -10.28 -21.43 -6.58
CA SER A 9 -9.99 -20.98 -7.95
C SER A 9 -9.80 -22.13 -8.94
N GLU A 10 -9.56 -23.36 -8.44
CA GLU A 10 -9.30 -24.55 -9.26
C GLU A 10 -8.18 -24.28 -10.28
N ASN A 11 -7.01 -23.91 -9.78
CA ASN A 11 -5.86 -23.51 -10.60
C ASN A 11 -6.21 -22.36 -11.58
N ASN A 12 -6.93 -21.38 -11.09
CA ASN A 12 -7.35 -20.18 -11.86
C ASN A 12 -8.30 -20.46 -13.03
N THR A 13 -8.98 -21.61 -13.04
CA THR A 13 -9.99 -21.94 -14.07
C THR A 13 -11.34 -21.30 -13.77
N LYS A 14 -11.76 -21.23 -12.48
CA LYS A 14 -13.02 -20.57 -12.08
C LYS A 14 -12.89 -19.06 -12.04
N TYR A 15 -11.80 -18.58 -11.48
CA TYR A 15 -11.44 -17.17 -11.41
C TYR A 15 -9.93 -17.04 -11.20
N LYS A 16 -9.36 -15.95 -11.69
CA LYS A 16 -7.96 -15.64 -11.50
C LYS A 16 -7.71 -15.07 -10.12
N VAL A 17 -6.62 -15.50 -9.46
CA VAL A 17 -6.20 -14.97 -8.16
C VAL A 17 -4.97 -14.08 -8.35
N PHE A 18 -5.11 -12.79 -8.07
CA PHE A 18 -4.01 -11.82 -8.12
C PHE A 18 -3.43 -11.63 -6.72
N ALA A 19 -2.11 -11.65 -6.63
CA ALA A 19 -1.40 -11.19 -5.45
C ALA A 19 -0.95 -9.75 -5.67
N VAL A 20 -1.26 -8.86 -4.72
CA VAL A 20 -0.72 -7.50 -4.65
C VAL A 20 0.30 -7.47 -3.54
N VAL A 21 1.58 -7.23 -3.87
CA VAL A 21 2.68 -7.32 -2.89
C VAL A 21 3.21 -5.95 -2.48
N ALA A 22 3.43 -5.75 -1.19
CA ALA A 22 4.04 -4.54 -0.66
C ALA A 22 5.52 -4.42 -1.08
N PRO A 23 6.06 -3.20 -1.29
CA PRO A 23 7.44 -2.99 -1.73
C PRO A 23 8.49 -3.64 -0.83
N SER A 24 8.22 -3.73 0.48
CA SER A 24 9.11 -4.35 1.48
C SER A 24 9.34 -5.86 1.28
N ILE A 25 8.63 -6.52 0.34
CA ILE A 25 8.91 -7.91 -0.04
C ILE A 25 10.36 -8.10 -0.49
N SER A 26 10.97 -7.08 -1.09
CA SER A 26 12.36 -7.11 -1.56
C SER A 26 13.39 -7.29 -0.44
N SER A 27 13.03 -6.93 0.81
CA SER A 27 13.90 -7.05 1.98
C SER A 27 13.46 -8.14 2.97
N GLN A 28 12.32 -8.78 2.74
CA GLN A 28 11.77 -9.78 3.66
C GLN A 28 12.40 -11.16 3.49
N PHE A 29 12.53 -11.63 2.26
CA PHE A 29 13.04 -12.97 1.94
C PHE A 29 14.54 -12.90 1.57
N THR A 30 15.38 -12.49 2.52
CA THR A 30 16.82 -12.20 2.28
C THR A 30 17.66 -13.42 1.85
N TYR A 31 17.14 -14.64 2.04
CA TYR A 31 17.76 -15.90 1.67
C TYR A 31 17.44 -16.34 0.22
N ALA A 32 16.56 -15.62 -0.48
CA ALA A 32 16.17 -15.90 -1.85
C ALA A 32 16.16 -14.62 -2.68
N LYS A 33 16.22 -14.74 -4.00
CA LYS A 33 16.02 -13.60 -4.89
C LYS A 33 14.54 -13.26 -5.02
N LEU A 34 14.22 -12.00 -5.24
CA LEU A 34 12.83 -11.54 -5.41
C LEU A 34 12.09 -12.36 -6.49
N GLY A 35 12.70 -12.57 -7.64
CA GLY A 35 12.10 -13.37 -8.73
C GLY A 35 11.77 -14.81 -8.32
N GLN A 36 12.56 -15.43 -7.42
CA GLN A 36 12.28 -16.76 -6.87
C GLN A 36 11.06 -16.74 -5.94
N VAL A 37 10.91 -15.69 -5.13
CA VAL A 37 9.73 -15.49 -4.28
C VAL A 37 8.47 -15.40 -5.15
N ILE A 38 8.53 -14.63 -6.26
CA ILE A 38 7.42 -14.49 -7.21
C ILE A 38 7.07 -15.84 -7.84
N SER A 39 8.06 -16.63 -8.23
CA SER A 39 7.85 -17.98 -8.75
C SER A 39 7.18 -18.89 -7.71
N GLY A 40 7.61 -18.84 -6.45
CA GLY A 40 6.99 -19.55 -5.34
C GLY A 40 5.52 -19.17 -5.16
N MET A 41 5.20 -17.89 -5.23
CA MET A 41 3.80 -17.42 -5.16
C MET A 41 2.95 -17.98 -6.31
N LYS A 42 3.50 -18.05 -7.53
CA LYS A 42 2.80 -18.68 -8.66
C LYS A 42 2.59 -20.18 -8.44
N GLN A 43 3.56 -20.88 -7.82
CA GLN A 43 3.39 -22.29 -7.44
C GLN A 43 2.32 -22.48 -6.36
N LEU A 44 2.12 -21.53 -5.45
CA LEU A 44 1.01 -21.55 -4.50
C LEU A 44 -0.36 -21.43 -5.16
N GLY A 45 -0.42 -20.99 -6.42
CA GLY A 45 -1.65 -20.86 -7.20
C GLY A 45 -2.07 -19.42 -7.49
N PHE A 46 -1.24 -18.42 -7.20
CA PHE A 46 -1.49 -17.07 -7.69
C PHE A 46 -1.29 -17.00 -9.21
N HIS A 47 -2.27 -16.44 -9.92
CA HIS A 47 -2.20 -16.25 -11.38
C HIS A 47 -1.16 -15.21 -11.75
N THR A 48 -1.19 -14.07 -11.06
CA THR A 48 -0.33 -12.91 -11.35
C THR A 48 0.06 -12.24 -10.04
N VAL A 49 1.29 -11.78 -9.98
CA VAL A 49 1.81 -10.95 -8.86
C VAL A 49 2.00 -9.52 -9.38
N VAL A 50 1.47 -8.54 -8.65
CA VAL A 50 1.50 -7.12 -9.00
C VAL A 50 2.08 -6.33 -7.83
N GLU A 51 2.90 -5.33 -8.11
CA GLU A 51 3.43 -4.43 -7.08
C GLU A 51 2.35 -3.49 -6.53
N ALA A 52 2.17 -3.42 -5.21
CA ALA A 52 1.37 -2.37 -4.58
C ALA A 52 1.95 -0.96 -4.87
N ALA A 53 3.22 -0.90 -5.21
CA ALA A 53 3.91 0.30 -5.66
C ALA A 53 3.26 0.95 -6.89
N LEU A 54 2.67 0.17 -7.81
CA LEU A 54 1.89 0.73 -8.93
C LEU A 54 0.63 1.46 -8.41
N GLY A 55 0.00 0.92 -7.35
CA GLY A 55 -1.09 1.62 -6.66
C GLY A 55 -0.61 2.89 -5.94
N ALA A 56 0.63 2.89 -5.45
CA ALA A 56 1.24 4.08 -4.86
C ALA A 56 1.49 5.19 -5.88
N ASP A 57 1.91 4.84 -7.10
CA ASP A 57 2.03 5.80 -8.21
C ASP A 57 0.66 6.45 -8.53
N ILE A 58 -0.40 5.64 -8.61
CA ILE A 58 -1.78 6.13 -8.86
C ILE A 58 -2.22 7.09 -7.73
N VAL A 59 -1.98 6.70 -6.48
CA VAL A 59 -2.39 7.49 -5.30
C VAL A 59 -1.59 8.79 -5.22
N ALA A 60 -0.26 8.75 -5.38
CA ALA A 60 0.58 9.94 -5.32
C ALA A 60 0.17 10.97 -6.38
N TYR A 61 -0.13 10.51 -7.60
CA TYR A 61 -0.62 11.36 -8.68
C TYR A 61 -1.96 12.02 -8.33
N ALA A 62 -2.92 11.28 -7.77
CA ALA A 62 -4.21 11.83 -7.37
C ALA A 62 -4.10 12.74 -6.13
N GLU A 63 -3.30 12.33 -5.13
CA GLU A 63 -3.13 13.06 -3.87
C GLU A 63 -2.40 14.39 -4.06
N SER A 64 -1.43 14.45 -4.99
CA SER A 64 -0.74 15.69 -5.35
C SER A 64 -1.69 16.75 -5.89
N LYS A 65 -2.65 16.36 -6.74
CA LYS A 65 -3.68 17.25 -7.26
C LYS A 65 -4.63 17.72 -6.14
N GLU A 66 -5.13 16.78 -5.32
CA GLU A 66 -6.01 17.09 -4.18
C GLU A 66 -5.33 18.07 -3.20
N LEU A 67 -4.02 17.85 -2.92
CA LEU A 67 -3.23 18.71 -2.05
C LEU A 67 -3.13 20.14 -2.61
N ALA A 68 -2.82 20.29 -3.88
CA ALA A 68 -2.72 21.60 -4.52
C ALA A 68 -4.06 22.35 -4.52
N GLU A 69 -5.18 21.64 -4.72
CA GLU A 69 -6.53 22.24 -4.69
C GLU A 69 -6.96 22.66 -3.28
N LYS A 70 -6.63 21.86 -2.26
CA LYS A 70 -7.05 22.11 -0.87
C LYS A 70 -6.07 22.94 -0.05
N GLY A 71 -4.82 23.02 -0.47
CA GLY A 71 -3.75 23.72 0.24
C GLY A 71 -3.20 23.01 1.47
N PHE A 72 -3.88 22.00 1.98
CA PHE A 72 -3.43 21.15 3.11
C PHE A 72 -4.09 19.77 3.07
N LEU A 73 -3.28 18.72 3.29
CA LEU A 73 -3.76 17.36 3.49
C LEU A 73 -2.95 16.60 4.55
N THR A 74 -3.53 15.52 5.06
CA THR A 74 -2.78 14.40 5.63
C THR A 74 -2.94 13.17 4.72
N SER A 75 -1.94 12.31 4.70
CA SER A 75 -1.99 11.07 3.92
C SER A 75 -3.10 10.11 4.39
N SER A 76 -3.58 9.25 3.50
CA SER A 76 -4.58 8.20 3.79
C SER A 76 -4.03 6.77 3.67
N CYS A 77 -2.78 6.60 3.28
CA CYS A 77 -2.19 5.30 2.95
C CYS A 77 -1.98 4.38 4.17
N CYS A 78 -1.74 4.93 5.37
CA CYS A 78 -1.57 4.17 6.62
C CYS A 78 -2.89 4.06 7.38
N PRO A 79 -3.56 2.87 7.44
CA PRO A 79 -4.85 2.73 8.11
C PRO A 79 -4.78 2.98 9.61
N ALA A 80 -3.66 2.65 10.27
CA ALA A 80 -3.48 2.93 11.69
C ALA A 80 -3.38 4.43 11.98
N PHE A 81 -2.71 5.20 11.11
CA PHE A 81 -2.67 6.66 11.21
C PHE A 81 -4.05 7.29 10.99
N VAL A 82 -4.76 6.87 9.94
CA VAL A 82 -6.13 7.36 9.65
C VAL A 82 -7.07 7.08 10.84
N ASP A 83 -7.03 5.87 11.40
CA ASP A 83 -7.84 5.52 12.56
C ASP A 83 -7.46 6.33 13.80
N TYR A 84 -6.16 6.67 13.96
CA TYR A 84 -5.71 7.55 15.03
C TYR A 84 -6.22 8.99 14.86
N VAL A 85 -6.16 9.54 13.64
CA VAL A 85 -6.75 10.87 13.34
C VAL A 85 -8.23 10.87 13.70
N ASN A 86 -9.00 9.90 13.21
CA ASN A 86 -10.46 9.83 13.44
C ASN A 86 -10.84 9.75 14.92
N LYS A 87 -10.04 9.04 15.74
CA LYS A 87 -10.32 8.83 17.17
C LYS A 87 -9.80 9.94 18.06
N ALA A 88 -8.57 10.40 17.83
CA ALA A 88 -7.87 11.34 18.72
C ALA A 88 -7.99 12.81 18.26
N TYR A 89 -8.21 13.04 16.97
CA TYR A 89 -8.31 14.38 16.35
C TYR A 89 -9.48 14.47 15.37
N PRO A 90 -10.73 14.17 15.79
CA PRO A 90 -11.90 14.14 14.90
C PRO A 90 -12.14 15.46 14.17
N GLN A 91 -11.68 16.60 14.71
CA GLN A 91 -11.74 17.91 14.06
C GLN A 91 -10.81 18.04 12.85
N LEU A 92 -9.85 17.12 12.67
CA LEU A 92 -8.92 17.09 11.53
C LEU A 92 -9.29 16.02 10.50
N LYS A 93 -10.37 15.25 10.70
CA LYS A 93 -10.76 14.14 9.82
C LYS A 93 -10.94 14.55 8.35
N ASP A 94 -11.47 15.75 8.11
CA ASP A 94 -11.74 16.27 6.76
C ASP A 94 -10.45 16.74 6.03
N LEU A 95 -9.31 16.74 6.74
CA LEU A 95 -7.99 16.99 6.19
C LEU A 95 -7.28 15.70 5.76
N VAL A 96 -7.85 14.53 6.06
CA VAL A 96 -7.32 13.24 5.55
C VAL A 96 -7.63 13.16 4.07
N SER A 97 -6.64 12.77 3.25
CA SER A 97 -6.83 12.56 1.82
C SER A 97 -8.00 11.60 1.55
N HIS A 98 -8.82 11.92 0.56
CA HIS A 98 -9.97 11.10 0.15
C HIS A 98 -9.58 9.92 -0.75
N ASN A 99 -8.30 9.82 -1.10
CA ASN A 99 -7.81 8.75 -1.96
C ASN A 99 -7.79 7.41 -1.23
N LEU A 100 -8.00 6.34 -1.99
CA LEU A 100 -7.79 4.98 -1.52
C LEU A 100 -6.32 4.76 -1.14
N SER A 101 -6.06 3.81 -0.25
CA SER A 101 -4.66 3.39 -0.04
C SER A 101 -4.08 2.74 -1.32
N PRO A 102 -2.75 2.72 -1.48
CA PRO A 102 -2.10 2.03 -2.61
C PRO A 102 -2.59 0.60 -2.84
N MET A 103 -2.79 -0.16 -1.77
CA MET A 103 -3.37 -1.50 -1.82
C MET A 103 -4.75 -1.50 -2.47
N ALA A 104 -5.64 -0.65 -2.00
CA ALA A 104 -7.02 -0.61 -2.49
C ALA A 104 -7.12 -0.01 -3.91
N ALA A 105 -6.28 0.98 -4.24
CA ALA A 105 -6.25 1.61 -5.55
C ALA A 105 -5.85 0.62 -6.65
N ILE A 106 -4.76 -0.14 -6.46
CA ILE A 106 -4.34 -1.14 -7.45
C ILE A 106 -5.30 -2.32 -7.51
N ALA A 107 -5.87 -2.76 -6.37
CA ALA A 107 -6.84 -3.83 -6.34
C ALA A 107 -8.12 -3.45 -7.11
N LYS A 108 -8.61 -2.21 -6.96
CA LYS A 108 -9.71 -1.66 -7.75
C LYS A 108 -9.40 -1.73 -9.24
N TYR A 109 -8.24 -1.22 -9.64
CA TYR A 109 -7.80 -1.26 -11.04
C TYR A 109 -7.75 -2.70 -11.60
N ILE A 110 -7.20 -3.65 -10.82
CA ILE A 110 -7.14 -5.06 -11.22
C ILE A 110 -8.55 -5.62 -11.44
N LYS A 111 -9.49 -5.38 -10.51
CA LYS A 111 -10.87 -5.89 -10.63
C LYS A 111 -11.65 -5.25 -11.78
N GLU A 112 -11.42 -3.97 -12.07
CA GLU A 112 -12.02 -3.31 -13.23
C GLU A 112 -11.51 -3.92 -14.56
N LYS A 113 -10.23 -4.27 -14.64
CA LYS A 113 -9.64 -4.89 -15.85
C LYS A 113 -9.89 -6.40 -15.94
N ASN A 114 -10.15 -7.07 -14.82
CA ASN A 114 -10.36 -8.52 -14.74
C ASN A 114 -11.62 -8.83 -13.93
N PRO A 115 -12.82 -8.61 -14.48
CA PRO A 115 -14.07 -8.87 -13.76
C PRO A 115 -14.15 -10.30 -13.22
N GLY A 116 -14.58 -10.45 -11.98
CA GLY A 116 -14.70 -11.74 -11.29
C GLY A 116 -13.42 -12.30 -10.69
N CYS A 117 -12.26 -11.64 -10.88
CA CYS A 117 -11.02 -12.05 -10.22
C CYS A 117 -11.06 -11.86 -8.70
N LYS A 118 -10.13 -12.53 -8.02
CA LYS A 118 -9.86 -12.36 -6.58
C LYS A 118 -8.51 -11.69 -6.38
N VAL A 119 -8.46 -10.77 -5.40
CA VAL A 119 -7.24 -10.02 -5.07
C VAL A 119 -6.88 -10.26 -3.61
N VAL A 120 -5.65 -10.74 -3.39
CA VAL A 120 -5.06 -10.94 -2.06
C VAL A 120 -3.89 -9.97 -1.91
N PHE A 121 -3.93 -9.15 -0.86
CA PHE A 121 -2.79 -8.30 -0.52
C PHE A 121 -1.79 -9.06 0.36
N ILE A 122 -0.50 -8.88 0.10
CA ILE A 122 0.59 -9.50 0.84
C ILE A 122 1.59 -8.43 1.26
N GLY A 123 1.78 -8.26 2.56
CA GLY A 123 2.66 -7.22 3.09
C GLY A 123 2.93 -7.35 4.58
N PRO A 124 3.75 -6.46 5.18
CA PRO A 124 4.17 -6.61 6.59
C PRO A 124 3.10 -6.14 7.59
N CYS A 125 2.03 -5.49 7.12
CA CYS A 125 1.16 -4.66 7.95
C CYS A 125 -0.10 -5.38 8.42
N THR A 126 -0.25 -5.62 9.73
CA THR A 126 -1.46 -6.21 10.32
C THR A 126 -2.66 -5.25 10.30
N ALA A 127 -2.44 -3.92 10.30
CA ALA A 127 -3.52 -2.94 10.18
C ALA A 127 -4.22 -3.01 8.80
N LYS A 128 -3.54 -3.52 7.76
CA LYS A 128 -4.16 -3.82 6.46
C LYS A 128 -5.23 -4.90 6.54
N LYS A 129 -5.13 -5.86 7.48
CA LYS A 129 -6.18 -6.85 7.74
C LYS A 129 -7.48 -6.20 8.22
N MET A 130 -7.37 -5.11 8.99
CA MET A 130 -8.54 -4.34 9.42
C MET A 130 -9.06 -3.43 8.29
N GLU A 131 -8.16 -2.88 7.48
CA GLU A 131 -8.55 -2.05 6.35
C GLU A 131 -9.40 -2.81 5.33
N VAL A 132 -9.04 -4.06 5.00
CA VAL A 132 -9.82 -4.87 4.04
C VAL A 132 -11.23 -5.22 4.53
N GLN A 133 -11.53 -5.05 5.83
CA GLN A 133 -12.89 -5.21 6.37
C GLN A 133 -13.75 -3.97 6.18
N LYS A 134 -13.15 -2.80 5.89
CA LYS A 134 -13.88 -1.55 5.68
C LYS A 134 -14.74 -1.67 4.42
N GLU A 135 -15.97 -1.16 4.49
CA GLU A 135 -16.95 -1.23 3.40
C GLU A 135 -16.41 -0.69 2.06
N GLN A 136 -15.59 0.36 2.13
CA GLN A 136 -14.98 1.02 0.97
C GLN A 136 -13.87 0.19 0.29
N VAL A 137 -13.32 -0.84 0.95
CA VAL A 137 -12.15 -1.60 0.49
C VAL A 137 -12.48 -3.06 0.22
N ARG A 138 -13.40 -3.66 0.98
CA ARG A 138 -13.73 -5.09 0.91
C ARG A 138 -14.26 -5.56 -0.46
N GLU A 139 -14.76 -4.64 -1.29
CA GLU A 139 -15.18 -4.97 -2.65
C GLU A 139 -13.98 -5.12 -3.61
N TYR A 140 -12.85 -4.50 -3.29
CA TYR A 140 -11.65 -4.53 -4.12
C TYR A 140 -10.62 -5.57 -3.66
N VAL A 141 -10.44 -5.72 -2.34
CA VAL A 141 -9.47 -6.65 -1.77
C VAL A 141 -10.20 -7.77 -1.04
N ASP A 142 -10.04 -9.00 -1.52
CA ASP A 142 -10.76 -10.16 -0.99
C ASP A 142 -10.12 -10.68 0.31
N ASN A 143 -8.81 -10.57 0.47
CA ASN A 143 -8.10 -10.92 1.70
C ASN A 143 -6.72 -10.27 1.81
N CYS A 144 -6.12 -10.39 2.99
CA CYS A 144 -4.79 -9.86 3.31
C CYS A 144 -4.01 -10.90 4.12
N MET A 145 -2.74 -11.13 3.76
CA MET A 145 -1.80 -11.95 4.55
C MET A 145 -0.50 -11.21 4.80
N THR A 146 0.18 -11.58 5.88
CA THR A 146 1.52 -11.07 6.18
C THR A 146 2.59 -11.86 5.44
N PHE A 147 3.83 -11.36 5.46
CA PHE A 147 4.96 -12.10 4.87
C PHE A 147 5.27 -13.37 5.66
N GLU A 148 5.09 -13.36 6.98
CA GLU A 148 5.25 -14.53 7.83
C GLU A 148 4.20 -15.60 7.48
N GLU A 149 2.96 -15.19 7.22
CA GLU A 149 1.91 -16.10 6.76
C GLU A 149 2.21 -16.65 5.36
N LEU A 150 2.79 -15.84 4.47
CA LEU A 150 3.26 -16.31 3.17
C LEU A 150 4.39 -17.33 3.31
N GLN A 151 5.36 -17.09 4.20
CA GLN A 151 6.42 -18.04 4.49
C GLN A 151 5.86 -19.37 5.01
N ALA A 152 4.96 -19.30 6.01
CA ALA A 152 4.30 -20.49 6.54
C ALA A 152 3.53 -21.28 5.45
N LEU A 153 2.99 -20.55 4.46
CA LEU A 153 2.30 -21.18 3.33
C LEU A 153 3.28 -21.88 2.38
N PHE A 154 4.44 -21.30 2.10
CA PHE A 154 5.53 -21.99 1.36
C PHE A 154 5.96 -23.26 2.08
N ASP A 155 6.22 -23.17 3.38
CA ASP A 155 6.66 -24.29 4.21
C ASP A 155 5.60 -25.41 4.24
N SER A 156 4.32 -25.06 4.37
CA SER A 156 3.20 -26.02 4.40
C SER A 156 2.98 -26.76 3.08
N LYS A 157 3.58 -26.29 1.99
CA LYS A 157 3.50 -26.85 0.64
C LYS A 157 4.83 -27.43 0.16
N ASP A 158 5.82 -27.51 1.04
CA ASP A 158 7.19 -27.96 0.73
C ASP A 158 7.81 -27.20 -0.45
N ILE A 159 7.50 -25.87 -0.57
CA ILE A 159 8.04 -25.02 -1.63
C ILE A 159 9.33 -24.38 -1.14
N ASP A 160 10.48 -24.90 -1.60
CA ASP A 160 11.79 -24.27 -1.41
C ASP A 160 12.01 -23.23 -2.51
N ILE A 161 11.74 -21.97 -2.18
CA ILE A 161 11.86 -20.85 -3.13
C ILE A 161 13.30 -20.65 -3.63
N THR A 162 14.33 -21.10 -2.87
CA THR A 162 15.73 -20.94 -3.27
C THR A 162 16.11 -21.77 -4.49
N THR A 163 15.34 -22.83 -4.77
CA THR A 163 15.56 -23.74 -5.89
C THR A 163 14.82 -23.31 -7.17
N LEU A 164 13.96 -22.31 -7.10
CA LEU A 164 13.12 -21.90 -8.21
C LEU A 164 13.84 -20.96 -9.19
N GLY A 165 13.41 -20.99 -10.43
CA GLY A 165 13.79 -19.98 -11.42
C GLY A 165 13.23 -18.60 -11.04
N GLU A 166 13.87 -17.55 -11.55
CA GLU A 166 13.44 -16.18 -11.30
C GLU A 166 12.32 -15.77 -12.25
N ASP A 167 11.26 -15.15 -11.73
CA ASP A 167 10.23 -14.45 -12.48
C ASP A 167 10.39 -12.94 -12.29
N VAL A 168 9.74 -12.16 -13.15
CA VAL A 168 9.89 -10.70 -13.19
C VAL A 168 8.75 -10.03 -12.42
N LEU A 169 9.12 -9.05 -11.60
CA LEU A 169 8.21 -8.11 -10.97
C LEU A 169 8.73 -6.69 -11.24
N ASP A 170 8.14 -6.00 -12.22
CA ASP A 170 8.58 -4.67 -12.66
C ASP A 170 7.38 -3.89 -13.24
N ASN A 171 6.42 -3.53 -12.37
CA ASN A 171 5.18 -2.87 -12.78
C ASN A 171 5.07 -1.43 -12.29
N ALA A 172 5.99 -0.95 -11.45
CA ALA A 172 5.88 0.34 -10.78
C ALA A 172 7.09 1.24 -11.00
N SER A 173 6.93 2.54 -10.73
CA SER A 173 8.01 3.51 -10.76
C SER A 173 8.93 3.39 -9.54
N TYR A 174 10.06 4.09 -9.59
CA TYR A 174 10.93 4.28 -8.43
C TYR A 174 10.18 4.93 -7.26
N PHE A 175 9.38 5.97 -7.52
CA PHE A 175 8.63 6.69 -6.49
C PHE A 175 7.57 5.81 -5.83
N GLY A 176 6.86 4.98 -6.59
CA GLY A 176 5.94 4.00 -6.05
C GLY A 176 6.63 2.98 -5.14
N ARG A 177 7.82 2.52 -5.48
CA ARG A 177 8.59 1.55 -4.69
C ARG A 177 9.13 2.11 -3.38
N ILE A 178 9.48 3.41 -3.33
CA ILE A 178 9.95 4.05 -2.10
C ILE A 178 8.82 4.64 -1.25
N PHE A 179 7.58 4.67 -1.76
CA PHE A 179 6.43 5.32 -1.14
C PHE A 179 6.18 4.88 0.31
N ALA A 180 6.40 3.61 0.63
CA ALA A 180 6.11 3.08 1.96
C ALA A 180 7.18 3.41 3.02
N ARG A 181 8.37 3.89 2.63
CA ARG A 181 9.39 4.36 3.58
C ARG A 181 9.07 5.76 4.08
N SER A 182 9.55 6.12 5.26
CA SER A 182 9.42 7.49 5.80
C SER A 182 10.01 8.52 4.83
N GLY A 183 9.24 9.54 4.45
CA GLY A 183 9.57 10.55 3.44
C GLY A 183 9.27 10.13 1.99
N GLY A 184 9.07 8.84 1.72
CA GLY A 184 8.88 8.34 0.36
C GLY A 184 7.55 8.77 -0.27
N LEU A 185 6.50 8.85 0.51
CA LEU A 185 5.22 9.39 0.06
C LEU A 185 5.35 10.88 -0.31
N SER A 186 6.06 11.67 0.50
CA SER A 186 6.32 13.08 0.21
C SER A 186 7.09 13.27 -1.09
N ASP A 187 8.09 12.40 -1.34
CA ASP A 187 8.85 12.39 -2.60
C ASP A 187 7.93 12.06 -3.81
N ALA A 188 7.04 11.06 -3.64
CA ALA A 188 6.08 10.66 -4.67
C ALA A 188 5.05 11.76 -4.96
N VAL A 189 4.54 12.45 -3.93
CA VAL A 189 3.62 13.60 -4.09
C VAL A 189 4.34 14.76 -4.79
N ALA A 190 5.60 15.06 -4.43
CA ALA A 190 6.40 16.06 -5.12
C ALA A 190 6.58 15.75 -6.61
N GLN A 191 6.78 14.47 -6.95
CA GLN A 191 6.83 14.02 -8.33
C GLN A 191 5.48 14.18 -9.03
N GLY A 192 4.38 13.81 -8.38
CA GLY A 192 3.02 13.99 -8.91
C GLY A 192 2.69 15.44 -9.23
N LEU A 193 3.09 16.41 -8.38
CA LEU A 193 2.93 17.85 -8.65
C LEU A 193 3.66 18.26 -9.95
N LYS A 194 4.88 17.75 -10.16
CA LYS A 194 5.64 18.01 -11.40
C LYS A 194 4.96 17.41 -12.63
N GLU A 195 4.45 16.19 -12.52
CA GLU A 195 3.74 15.50 -13.61
C GLU A 195 2.43 16.19 -13.99
N HIS A 196 1.75 16.83 -13.02
CA HIS A 196 0.60 17.70 -13.28
C HIS A 196 0.99 19.07 -13.85
N GLY A 197 2.27 19.44 -13.87
CA GLY A 197 2.73 20.77 -14.26
C GLY A 197 2.33 21.87 -13.25
N ILE A 198 2.07 21.51 -11.99
CA ILE A 198 1.71 22.44 -10.92
C ILE A 198 2.99 23.09 -10.40
N THR A 199 3.19 24.37 -10.74
CA THR A 199 4.40 25.14 -10.39
C THR A 199 4.15 26.25 -9.37
N ASP A 200 2.89 26.59 -9.13
CA ASP A 200 2.42 27.65 -8.22
C ASP A 200 2.11 27.15 -6.81
N PHE A 201 2.30 25.86 -6.55
CA PHE A 201 2.14 25.24 -5.24
C PHE A 201 3.47 24.74 -4.68
N GLU A 202 3.86 25.27 -3.50
CA GLU A 202 5.06 24.84 -2.77
C GLU A 202 4.70 23.72 -1.79
N LEU A 203 5.22 22.52 -2.00
CA LEU A 203 5.06 21.41 -1.06
C LEU A 203 5.96 21.63 0.18
N LYS A 204 5.35 21.71 1.36
CA LYS A 204 6.01 21.72 2.68
C LYS A 204 5.62 20.47 3.45
N ALA A 205 6.27 19.37 3.10
CA ALA A 205 5.97 18.06 3.68
C ALA A 205 6.45 17.96 5.13
N VAL A 206 5.69 17.24 5.94
CA VAL A 206 5.99 16.88 7.34
C VAL A 206 5.96 15.36 7.43
N PRO A 207 7.07 14.66 7.11
CA PRO A 207 7.17 13.22 7.28
C PRO A 207 7.14 12.85 8.76
N CYS A 208 6.22 11.96 9.13
CA CYS A 208 6.04 11.50 10.50
C CYS A 208 6.43 10.02 10.57
N ASP A 209 7.59 9.75 11.16
CA ASP A 209 8.13 8.42 11.35
C ASP A 209 7.71 7.87 12.72
N GLY A 210 6.73 6.99 12.71
CA GLY A 210 6.14 6.42 13.91
C GLY A 210 5.00 7.26 14.52
N ILE A 211 4.21 6.62 15.40
CA ILE A 211 2.97 7.19 15.94
C ILE A 211 3.21 8.45 16.80
N GLU A 212 4.34 8.55 17.49
CA GLU A 212 4.64 9.73 18.31
C GLU A 212 4.92 10.96 17.45
N ALA A 213 5.63 10.81 16.32
CA ALA A 213 5.82 11.88 15.35
C ALA A 213 4.48 12.33 14.74
N CYS A 214 3.61 11.37 14.38
CA CYS A 214 2.25 11.65 13.92
C CYS A 214 1.45 12.46 14.94
N LYS A 215 1.48 12.05 16.20
CA LYS A 215 0.81 12.76 17.31
C LYS A 215 1.30 14.19 17.46
N MET A 216 2.62 14.41 17.39
CA MET A 216 3.21 15.75 17.47
C MET A 216 2.77 16.65 16.30
N ALA A 217 2.77 16.13 15.08
CA ALA A 217 2.34 16.89 13.90
C ALA A 217 0.84 17.24 13.98
N LEU A 218 -0.02 16.27 14.33
CA LEU A 218 -1.47 16.49 14.50
C LEU A 218 -1.78 17.50 15.62
N MET A 219 -1.06 17.41 16.74
CA MET A 219 -1.19 18.38 17.84
C MET A 219 -0.80 19.80 17.40
N LYS A 220 0.29 19.96 16.66
CA LYS A 220 0.69 21.27 16.09
C LYS A 220 -0.35 21.78 15.10
N LYS A 221 -0.87 20.89 14.24
CA LYS A 221 -1.92 21.26 13.28
C LYS A 221 -3.21 21.70 13.97
N SER A 222 -3.65 20.98 15.00
CA SER A 222 -4.86 21.34 15.77
C SER A 222 -4.77 22.70 16.47
N ARG A 223 -3.54 23.17 16.72
CA ARG A 223 -3.24 24.49 17.32
C ARG A 223 -2.88 25.57 16.27
N ASN A 224 -2.94 25.23 14.98
CA ASN A 224 -2.54 26.10 13.87
C ASN A 224 -1.08 26.63 13.95
N VAL A 225 -0.16 25.83 14.51
CA VAL A 225 1.28 26.15 14.65
C VAL A 225 2.18 25.17 13.89
N LEU A 226 1.59 24.33 13.03
CA LEU A 226 2.36 23.44 12.15
C LEU A 226 2.93 24.25 10.98
N ASP A 227 4.26 24.20 10.81
CA ASP A 227 4.91 24.69 9.60
C ASP A 227 4.99 23.56 8.58
N GLY A 228 4.00 23.53 7.69
CA GLY A 228 3.86 22.51 6.65
C GLY A 228 2.42 22.43 6.13
N ASN A 229 2.27 21.87 4.93
CA ASN A 229 0.98 21.74 4.26
C ASN A 229 0.63 20.29 3.88
N PHE A 230 1.52 19.33 4.15
CA PHE A 230 1.27 17.91 3.93
C PHE A 230 1.84 17.06 5.08
N ILE A 231 0.99 16.40 5.85
CA ILE A 231 1.43 15.44 6.87
C ILE A 231 1.47 14.05 6.24
N GLU A 232 2.68 13.52 6.08
CA GLU A 232 2.89 12.11 5.76
C GLU A 232 2.84 11.29 7.05
N GLY A 233 1.72 10.63 7.33
CA GLY A 233 1.52 9.90 8.58
C GLY A 233 1.83 8.42 8.43
N MET A 234 2.94 7.95 9.02
CA MET A 234 3.30 6.54 9.12
C MET A 234 3.33 6.13 10.60
N ALA A 235 2.45 5.19 11.00
CA ALA A 235 2.34 4.78 12.40
C ALA A 235 3.50 3.88 12.86
N CYS A 236 4.15 3.18 11.93
CA CYS A 236 5.34 2.36 12.19
C CYS A 236 6.60 3.19 12.01
N THR A 237 7.66 2.87 12.78
CA THR A 237 8.99 3.46 12.59
C THR A 237 9.63 2.89 11.32
N GLY A 238 10.14 3.76 10.47
CA GLY A 238 10.70 3.41 9.16
C GLY A 238 9.70 3.46 8.00
N GLY A 239 8.39 3.55 8.32
CA GLY A 239 7.32 3.59 7.33
C GLY A 239 6.44 2.36 7.27
#